data_8e5d4308c7a6fdd0fb4ea797a0ec70f4
#
_entry.id   8e5d4308c7a6fdd0fb4ea797a0ec70f4
#
_cell.length_a   1.000
_cell.length_b   1.000
_cell.length_c   1.000
_cell.angle_alpha   90.00
_cell.angle_beta   90.00
_cell.angle_gamma   90.00
#
_symmetry.space_group_name_H-M   'P 1'
#
loop_
_entity.id
_entity.type
_entity.pdbx_description
1 polymer ?
#
loop_
_entity_poly.entity_id
_entity_poly.type
_entity_poly.pdbx_seq_one_letter_code
_entity_poly.pdbx_strand_id
1 'polypeptide(L)'
;MEIIGYYESPNQQELIGKIRACDWSAARFLADLLEKGTFDETLGGWGYLFLLLDGENLISFATLTGQDAVRDESLTPWIGFVFTNPEYRGHRYAGKVLAHAEKMAAKLGYGRVYLETNHVGLYEKYGYVYLENRIDCWGEDARVLYKELEEVE
;
A
#
# COMPACT_ATOMS: atom_id res chain seq x y z
N MET A 1 13.07 15.19 -0.01
CA MET A 1 11.95 14.21 -0.17
C MET A 1 12.54 12.81 -0.26
N GLU A 2 12.08 11.92 0.61
CA GLU A 2 12.60 10.55 0.66
C GLU A 2 11.50 9.55 0.98
N ILE A 3 11.71 8.30 0.54
CA ILE A 3 10.84 7.17 0.91
C ILE A 3 11.56 6.38 1.99
N ILE A 4 10.86 6.13 3.11
CA ILE A 4 11.39 5.35 4.21
C ILE A 4 10.50 4.12 4.46
N GLY A 5 11.10 3.08 5.07
CA GLY A 5 10.36 1.92 5.59
C GLY A 5 9.97 2.15 7.03
N TYR A 6 8.71 1.91 7.36
CA TYR A 6 8.20 2.08 8.72
C TYR A 6 8.98 1.22 9.73
N TYR A 7 9.17 -0.08 9.40
CA TYR A 7 9.80 -1.01 10.35
C TYR A 7 11.29 -0.76 10.55
N GLU A 8 11.92 -0.02 9.66
CA GLU A 8 13.34 0.34 9.74
C GLU A 8 13.56 1.70 10.40
N SER A 9 12.47 2.39 10.75
CA SER A 9 12.55 3.74 11.30
C SER A 9 12.63 3.72 12.81
N PRO A 10 13.42 4.62 13.42
CA PRO A 10 13.53 4.71 14.88
C PRO A 10 12.35 5.46 15.52
N ASN A 11 11.56 6.20 14.74
CA ASN A 11 10.49 7.07 15.24
C ASN A 11 9.09 6.55 14.90
N GLN A 12 8.85 5.26 15.10
CA GLN A 12 7.61 4.60 14.69
C GLN A 12 6.36 5.24 15.30
N GLN A 13 6.40 5.64 16.57
CA GLN A 13 5.23 6.26 17.21
C GLN A 13 4.86 7.59 16.57
N GLU A 14 5.84 8.36 16.19
CA GLU A 14 5.62 9.61 15.46
C GLU A 14 4.97 9.36 14.09
N LEU A 15 5.44 8.32 13.37
CA LEU A 15 4.89 7.94 12.08
C LEU A 15 3.43 7.47 12.20
N ILE A 16 3.11 6.69 13.23
CA ILE A 16 1.72 6.28 13.50
C ILE A 16 0.84 7.51 13.67
N GLY A 17 1.31 8.50 14.43
CA GLY A 17 0.56 9.74 14.64
C GLY A 17 0.29 10.49 13.34
N LYS A 18 1.26 10.54 12.45
CA LYS A 18 1.11 11.20 11.13
C LYS A 18 0.08 10.46 10.25
N ILE A 19 0.10 9.14 10.28
CA ILE A 19 -0.86 8.32 9.53
C ILE A 19 -2.27 8.52 10.11
N ARG A 20 -2.39 8.48 11.44
CA ARG A 20 -3.67 8.65 12.13
C ARG A 20 -4.30 10.01 11.87
N ALA A 21 -3.49 11.03 11.64
CA ALA A 21 -3.95 12.39 11.35
C ALA A 21 -4.50 12.55 9.93
N CYS A 22 -4.27 11.58 9.04
CA CYS A 22 -4.81 11.63 7.68
C CYS A 22 -6.34 11.48 7.72
N ASP A 23 -7.03 12.28 6.92
CA ASP A 23 -8.50 12.26 6.86
C ASP A 23 -8.97 11.11 5.95
N TRP A 24 -8.81 9.90 6.44
CA TRP A 24 -9.17 8.68 5.73
C TRP A 24 -9.36 7.55 6.73
N SER A 25 -10.53 6.90 6.72
CA SER A 25 -10.85 5.85 7.69
C SER A 25 -9.87 4.67 7.62
N ALA A 26 -9.43 4.30 6.43
CA ALA A 26 -8.45 3.22 6.25
C ALA A 26 -7.10 3.59 6.87
N ALA A 27 -6.70 4.86 6.85
CA ALA A 27 -5.47 5.31 7.50
C ALA A 27 -5.56 5.12 9.03
N ARG A 28 -6.70 5.41 9.62
CA ARG A 28 -6.92 5.19 11.06
C ARG A 28 -6.87 3.70 11.40
N PHE A 29 -7.45 2.86 10.54
CA PHE A 29 -7.38 1.40 10.70
C PHE A 29 -5.92 0.92 10.62
N LEU A 30 -5.16 1.41 9.64
CA LEU A 30 -3.74 1.08 9.49
C LEU A 30 -2.95 1.49 10.75
N ALA A 31 -3.18 2.70 11.25
CA ALA A 31 -2.53 3.18 12.46
C ALA A 31 -2.82 2.27 13.66
N ASP A 32 -4.07 1.80 13.78
CA ASP A 32 -4.45 0.86 14.84
C ASP A 32 -3.72 -0.47 14.72
N LEU A 33 -3.58 -1.01 13.51
CA LEU A 33 -2.83 -2.25 13.28
C LEU A 33 -1.37 -2.10 13.70
N LEU A 34 -0.75 -0.97 13.37
CA LEU A 34 0.64 -0.71 13.72
C LEU A 34 0.81 -0.56 15.22
N GLU A 35 -0.06 0.20 15.87
CA GLU A 35 0.01 0.46 17.31
C GLU A 35 -0.20 -0.80 18.14
N LYS A 36 -1.12 -1.67 17.71
CA LYS A 36 -1.43 -2.92 18.39
C LYS A 36 -0.45 -4.05 18.06
N GLY A 37 0.42 -3.86 17.06
CA GLY A 37 1.34 -4.89 16.61
C GLY A 37 0.67 -6.03 15.85
N THR A 38 -0.49 -5.78 15.25
CA THR A 38 -1.28 -6.80 14.54
C THR A 38 -1.24 -6.64 13.01
N PHE A 39 -0.36 -5.79 12.51
CA PHE A 39 -0.23 -5.51 11.08
C PHE A 39 0.07 -6.79 10.28
N ASP A 40 1.11 -7.53 10.68
CA ASP A 40 1.52 -8.73 9.94
C ASP A 40 0.46 -9.81 9.97
N GLU A 41 -0.07 -10.16 11.15
CA GLU A 41 -1.07 -11.22 11.26
C GLU A 41 -2.38 -10.89 10.55
N THR A 42 -2.73 -9.62 10.47
CA THR A 42 -3.95 -9.18 9.79
C THR A 42 -3.79 -9.21 8.27
N LEU A 43 -2.58 -8.97 7.76
CA LEU A 43 -2.32 -8.78 6.34
C LEU A 43 -1.44 -9.88 5.74
N GLY A 44 -1.69 -11.13 6.14
CA GLY A 44 -1.12 -12.30 5.48
C GLY A 44 0.22 -12.79 6.02
N GLY A 45 0.59 -12.37 7.23
CA GLY A 45 1.75 -12.90 7.95
C GLY A 45 3.06 -12.14 7.74
N TRP A 46 3.11 -11.19 6.81
CA TRP A 46 4.29 -10.36 6.56
C TRP A 46 3.87 -9.08 5.86
N GLY A 47 4.68 -8.04 5.98
CA GLY A 47 4.39 -6.81 5.26
C GLY A 47 5.40 -5.71 5.45
N TYR A 48 5.32 -4.75 4.55
CA TYR A 48 6.10 -3.52 4.53
C TYR A 48 5.14 -2.35 4.46
N LEU A 49 5.57 -1.23 5.04
CA LEU A 49 4.88 0.05 4.89
C LEU A 49 5.92 1.07 4.47
N PHE A 50 5.67 1.73 3.35
CA PHE A 50 6.56 2.74 2.78
C PHE A 50 5.90 4.10 2.88
N LEU A 51 6.66 5.10 3.33
CA LEU A 51 6.18 6.47 3.49
C LEU A 51 7.09 7.43 2.73
N LEU A 52 6.48 8.30 1.95
CA LEU A 52 7.17 9.39 1.27
C LEU A 52 7.04 10.64 2.15
N LEU A 53 8.18 11.17 2.57
CA LEU A 53 8.27 12.32 3.48
C LEU A 53 9.02 13.47 2.82
N ASP A 54 8.60 14.69 3.13
CA ASP A 54 9.35 15.90 2.86
C ASP A 54 9.62 16.57 4.21
N GLY A 55 10.82 16.33 4.77
CA GLY A 55 11.11 16.69 6.15
C GLY A 55 10.17 15.95 7.09
N GLU A 56 9.37 16.68 7.88
CA GLU A 56 8.39 16.10 8.79
C GLU A 56 7.01 15.90 8.15
N ASN A 57 6.82 16.34 6.90
CA ASN A 57 5.54 16.28 6.24
C ASN A 57 5.35 14.92 5.56
N LEU A 58 4.28 14.21 5.93
CA LEU A 58 3.88 12.98 5.27
C LEU A 58 3.16 13.31 3.97
N ILE A 59 3.72 12.88 2.86
CA ILE A 59 3.17 13.15 1.53
C ILE A 59 2.27 12.02 1.07
N SER A 60 2.77 10.78 1.13
CA SER A 60 2.09 9.60 0.59
C SER A 60 2.60 8.35 1.27
N PHE A 61 1.80 7.30 1.26
CA PHE A 61 2.22 5.99 1.77
C PHE A 61 1.51 4.86 1.06
N ALA A 62 2.04 3.65 1.20
CA ALA A 62 1.44 2.42 0.70
C ALA A 62 2.03 1.22 1.44
N THR A 63 1.28 0.13 1.47
CA THR A 63 1.73 -1.15 2.05
C THR A 63 2.04 -2.15 0.95
N LEU A 64 2.90 -3.11 1.27
CA LEU A 64 3.14 -4.31 0.47
C LEU A 64 3.03 -5.49 1.42
N THR A 65 2.02 -6.34 1.23
CA THR A 65 1.67 -7.38 2.19
C THR A 65 1.29 -8.68 1.51
N GLY A 66 1.26 -9.78 2.28
CA GLY A 66 0.88 -11.09 1.76
C GLY A 66 -0.59 -11.16 1.37
N GLN A 67 -1.45 -10.50 2.14
CA GLN A 67 -2.89 -10.39 1.86
C GLN A 67 -3.37 -8.98 2.17
N ASP A 68 -4.54 -8.63 1.66
CA ASP A 68 -5.18 -7.33 1.92
C ASP A 68 -6.68 -7.56 2.14
N ALA A 69 -7.54 -6.61 1.80
CA ALA A 69 -8.97 -6.75 2.03
C ALA A 69 -9.60 -7.91 1.26
N VAL A 70 -9.14 -8.18 0.06
CA VAL A 70 -9.50 -9.41 -0.67
C VAL A 70 -8.61 -10.54 -0.17
N ARG A 71 -9.22 -11.60 0.38
CA ARG A 71 -8.51 -12.73 0.97
C ARG A 71 -8.48 -13.90 -0.02
N ASP A 72 -7.32 -14.11 -0.65
CA ASP A 72 -7.11 -15.23 -1.57
C ASP A 72 -5.62 -15.53 -1.63
N GLU A 73 -5.20 -16.65 -1.06
CA GLU A 73 -3.79 -17.04 -0.98
C GLU A 73 -3.15 -17.25 -2.36
N SER A 74 -3.95 -17.49 -3.40
CA SER A 74 -3.43 -17.61 -4.76
C SER A 74 -3.10 -16.26 -5.39
N LEU A 75 -3.58 -15.17 -4.80
CA LEU A 75 -3.29 -13.80 -5.24
C LEU A 75 -2.43 -13.14 -4.17
N THR A 76 -1.15 -12.99 -4.45
CA THR A 76 -0.17 -12.43 -3.53
C THR A 76 1.08 -11.95 -4.31
N PRO A 77 1.79 -10.90 -3.89
CA PRO A 77 1.47 -10.00 -2.78
C PRO A 77 0.55 -8.86 -3.22
N TRP A 78 0.10 -8.09 -2.25
CA TRP A 78 -0.81 -6.96 -2.46
C TRP A 78 -0.14 -5.64 -2.13
N ILE A 79 -0.43 -4.62 -2.93
CA ILE A 79 -0.18 -3.23 -2.58
C ILE A 79 -1.51 -2.66 -2.11
N GLY A 80 -1.52 -2.03 -0.94
CA GLY A 80 -2.73 -1.50 -0.34
C GLY A 80 -2.49 -0.22 0.41
N PHE A 81 -3.55 0.30 1.01
CA PHE A 81 -3.50 1.54 1.80
C PHE A 81 -2.80 2.68 1.07
N VAL A 82 -2.99 2.77 -0.25
CA VAL A 82 -2.36 3.82 -1.07
C VAL A 82 -3.05 5.15 -0.79
N PHE A 83 -2.30 6.11 -0.28
CA PHE A 83 -2.85 7.42 0.11
C PHE A 83 -1.84 8.52 -0.19
N THR A 84 -2.35 9.65 -0.70
CA THR A 84 -1.58 10.88 -0.84
C THR A 84 -2.36 11.99 -0.13
N ASN A 85 -1.72 12.74 0.74
CA ASN A 85 -2.37 13.85 1.42
C ASN A 85 -2.89 14.85 0.39
N PRO A 86 -4.12 15.40 0.60
CA PRO A 86 -4.78 16.24 -0.41
C PRO A 86 -3.95 17.39 -0.94
N GLU A 87 -3.17 18.03 -0.07
CA GLU A 87 -2.34 19.19 -0.46
C GLU A 87 -1.19 18.81 -1.42
N TYR A 88 -0.88 17.52 -1.54
CA TYR A 88 0.18 17.03 -2.42
C TYR A 88 -0.34 16.28 -3.65
N ARG A 89 -1.66 16.21 -3.84
CA ARG A 89 -2.26 15.54 -5.00
C ARG A 89 -1.99 16.29 -6.30
N GLY A 90 -2.02 15.56 -7.42
CA GLY A 90 -1.79 16.14 -8.74
C GLY A 90 -0.33 16.15 -9.16
N HIS A 91 0.58 15.60 -8.38
CA HIS A 91 2.02 15.56 -8.67
C HIS A 91 2.55 14.13 -8.88
N ARG A 92 1.67 13.14 -8.95
CA ARG A 92 2.00 11.73 -9.15
C ARG A 92 2.91 11.16 -8.06
N TYR A 93 2.81 11.67 -6.84
CA TYR A 93 3.60 11.16 -5.71
C TYR A 93 3.22 9.73 -5.35
N ALA A 94 1.95 9.35 -5.50
CA ALA A 94 1.52 7.95 -5.31
C ALA A 94 2.32 7.01 -6.22
N GLY A 95 2.62 7.44 -7.45
CA GLY A 95 3.43 6.66 -8.39
C GLY A 95 4.82 6.34 -7.86
N LYS A 96 5.42 7.25 -7.10
CA LYS A 96 6.74 7.03 -6.49
C LYS A 96 6.68 5.94 -5.43
N VAL A 97 5.66 5.97 -4.59
CA VAL A 97 5.46 4.97 -3.53
C VAL A 97 5.11 3.62 -4.15
N LEU A 98 4.23 3.60 -5.15
CA LEU A 98 3.89 2.38 -5.88
C LEU A 98 5.12 1.74 -6.50
N ALA A 99 5.95 2.53 -7.19
CA ALA A 99 7.16 2.04 -7.84
C ALA A 99 8.13 1.44 -6.82
N HIS A 100 8.24 2.06 -5.65
CA HIS A 100 9.10 1.55 -4.57
C HIS A 100 8.61 0.20 -4.06
N ALA A 101 7.30 0.06 -3.82
CA ALA A 101 6.70 -1.19 -3.37
C ALA A 101 6.84 -2.29 -4.44
N GLU A 102 6.63 -1.95 -5.71
CA GLU A 102 6.79 -2.88 -6.83
C GLU A 102 8.22 -3.40 -6.90
N LYS A 103 9.20 -2.52 -6.74
CA LYS A 103 10.61 -2.90 -6.76
C LYS A 103 10.93 -3.85 -5.61
N MET A 104 10.38 -3.60 -4.42
CA MET A 104 10.56 -4.50 -3.28
C MET A 104 9.94 -5.86 -3.55
N ALA A 105 8.73 -5.92 -4.11
CA ALA A 105 8.07 -7.18 -4.45
C ALA A 105 8.92 -7.99 -5.44
N ALA A 106 9.48 -7.33 -6.45
CA ALA A 106 10.37 -7.99 -7.42
C ALA A 106 11.63 -8.53 -6.74
N LYS A 107 12.22 -7.78 -5.81
CA LYS A 107 13.38 -8.25 -5.04
C LYS A 107 13.06 -9.47 -4.19
N LEU A 108 11.83 -9.60 -3.72
CA LEU A 108 11.38 -10.75 -2.95
C LEU A 108 11.07 -11.96 -3.82
N GLY A 109 11.16 -11.82 -5.15
CA GLY A 109 10.98 -12.91 -6.09
C GLY A 109 9.60 -13.00 -6.71
N TYR A 110 8.73 -12.04 -6.46
CA TYR A 110 7.39 -12.02 -7.05
C TYR A 110 7.41 -11.45 -8.46
N GLY A 111 6.65 -12.06 -9.36
CA GLY A 111 6.53 -11.60 -10.75
C GLY A 111 5.34 -10.67 -10.98
N ARG A 112 4.51 -10.45 -9.96
CA ARG A 112 3.25 -9.73 -10.09
C ARG A 112 2.83 -9.18 -8.74
N VAL A 113 2.15 -8.03 -8.74
CA VAL A 113 1.48 -7.49 -7.55
C VAL A 113 0.01 -7.27 -7.86
N TYR A 114 -0.82 -7.32 -6.82
CA TYR A 114 -2.27 -7.10 -6.88
C TYR A 114 -2.64 -5.86 -6.09
N LEU A 115 -3.75 -5.25 -6.47
CA LEU A 115 -4.27 -4.05 -5.84
C LEU A 115 -5.79 -4.05 -6.01
N GLU A 116 -6.51 -3.65 -4.97
CA GLU A 116 -7.95 -3.47 -5.06
C GLU A 116 -8.31 -1.99 -4.97
N THR A 117 -9.33 -1.57 -5.70
CA THR A 117 -9.78 -0.20 -5.71
C THR A 117 -11.19 -0.10 -6.27
N ASN A 118 -11.93 0.93 -5.86
CA ASN A 118 -13.20 1.28 -6.51
C ASN A 118 -13.02 2.38 -7.56
N HIS A 119 -11.83 2.95 -7.66
CA HIS A 119 -11.53 3.94 -8.70
C HIS A 119 -11.32 3.28 -10.05
N VAL A 120 -11.80 3.94 -11.11
CA VAL A 120 -11.59 3.52 -12.50
C VAL A 120 -10.64 4.52 -13.15
N GLY A 121 -9.57 4.01 -13.75
CA GLY A 121 -8.58 4.83 -14.47
C GLY A 121 -7.44 5.37 -13.62
N LEU A 122 -7.56 5.38 -12.30
CA LEU A 122 -6.53 5.94 -11.43
C LEU A 122 -5.23 5.13 -11.46
N TYR A 123 -5.32 3.83 -11.23
CA TYR A 123 -4.14 2.97 -11.18
C TYR A 123 -3.72 2.45 -12.55
N GLU A 124 -4.64 2.44 -13.50
CA GLU A 124 -4.35 2.04 -14.87
C GLU A 124 -3.27 2.94 -15.50
N LYS A 125 -3.23 4.22 -15.12
CA LYS A 125 -2.18 5.14 -15.60
C LYS A 125 -0.77 4.78 -15.08
N TYR A 126 -0.70 3.94 -14.04
CA TYR A 126 0.57 3.43 -13.50
C TYR A 126 0.90 2.02 -14.00
N GLY A 127 0.13 1.51 -14.96
CA GLY A 127 0.38 0.21 -15.57
C GLY A 127 -0.42 -0.95 -15.00
N TYR A 128 -1.39 -0.69 -14.11
CA TYR A 128 -2.25 -1.73 -13.54
C TYR A 128 -3.35 -2.09 -14.52
N VAL A 129 -3.68 -3.38 -14.56
CA VAL A 129 -4.68 -3.96 -15.48
C VAL A 129 -5.81 -4.58 -14.67
N TYR A 130 -7.04 -4.35 -15.07
CA TYR A 130 -8.20 -4.94 -14.41
C TYR A 130 -8.21 -6.47 -14.59
N LEU A 131 -8.39 -7.19 -13.49
CA LEU A 131 -8.48 -8.64 -13.49
C LEU A 131 -9.94 -9.11 -13.35
N GLU A 132 -10.58 -8.77 -12.25
CA GLU A 132 -11.94 -9.19 -11.92
C GLU A 132 -12.44 -8.46 -10.69
N ASN A 133 -13.76 -8.56 -10.44
CA ASN A 133 -14.32 -8.10 -9.18
C ASN A 133 -14.33 -9.26 -8.18
N ARG A 134 -14.08 -8.93 -6.92
CA ARG A 134 -14.12 -9.88 -5.80
C ARG A 134 -14.83 -9.24 -4.62
N ILE A 135 -15.35 -10.08 -3.74
CA ILE A 135 -15.93 -9.61 -2.48
C ILE A 135 -14.80 -9.56 -1.44
N ASP A 136 -14.65 -8.41 -0.78
CA ASP A 136 -13.62 -8.24 0.24
C ASP A 136 -14.05 -8.82 1.59
N CYS A 137 -13.15 -8.71 2.59
CA CYS A 137 -13.40 -9.29 3.91
C CYS A 137 -14.51 -8.58 4.69
N TRP A 138 -14.99 -7.43 4.21
CA TRP A 138 -16.14 -6.72 4.79
C TRP A 138 -17.43 -6.96 4.01
N GLY A 139 -17.39 -7.84 3.00
CA GLY A 139 -18.57 -8.17 2.20
C GLY A 139 -18.87 -7.17 1.10
N GLU A 140 -17.94 -6.30 0.77
CA GLU A 140 -18.12 -5.28 -0.26
C GLU A 140 -17.47 -5.69 -1.58
N ASP A 141 -18.07 -5.24 -2.69
CA ASP A 141 -17.53 -5.49 -4.02
C ASP A 141 -16.29 -4.62 -4.26
N ALA A 142 -15.24 -5.23 -4.76
CA ALA A 142 -13.97 -4.57 -5.04
C ALA A 142 -13.44 -4.97 -6.40
N ARG A 143 -12.90 -3.98 -7.15
CA ARG A 143 -12.20 -4.24 -8.41
C ARG A 143 -10.77 -4.66 -8.07
N VAL A 144 -10.35 -5.82 -8.58
CA VAL A 144 -8.99 -6.31 -8.43
C VAL A 144 -8.20 -6.01 -9.69
N LEU A 145 -7.06 -5.38 -9.51
CA LEU A 145 -6.12 -5.05 -10.57
C LEU A 145 -4.81 -5.78 -10.31
N TYR A 146 -4.00 -5.92 -11.33
CA TYR A 146 -2.67 -6.50 -11.20
C TYR A 146 -1.66 -5.75 -12.07
N LYS A 147 -0.39 -5.92 -11.75
CA LYS A 147 0.71 -5.41 -12.57
C LYS A 147 1.82 -6.44 -12.62
N GLU A 148 2.26 -6.77 -13.83
CA GLU A 148 3.45 -7.61 -14.04
C GLU A 148 4.69 -6.80 -13.67
N LEU A 149 5.62 -7.44 -12.96
CA LEU A 149 6.83 -6.78 -12.50
C LEU A 149 8.01 -7.10 -13.41
N GLU A 150 8.92 -6.15 -13.54
CA GLU A 150 10.17 -6.36 -14.26
C GLU A 150 11.09 -7.22 -13.38
N GLU A 151 11.87 -8.09 -14.03
CA GLU A 151 12.84 -8.91 -13.32
C GLU A 151 13.92 -8.01 -12.72
N VAL A 152 14.37 -8.39 -11.51
CA VAL A 152 15.49 -7.73 -10.85
C VAL A 152 16.78 -8.44 -11.29
N GLU A 153 17.63 -7.70 -11.93
CA GLU A 153 18.95 -8.17 -12.36
C GLU A 153 19.96 -8.13 -11.20
#